data_0f9864e48aeca3b86df28e7d1894d78f
#
_entry.id   0f9864e48aeca3b86df28e7d1894d78f
#
_cell.length_a   1.000
_cell.length_b   1.000
_cell.length_c   1.000
_cell.angle_alpha   90.00
_cell.angle_beta   90.00
_cell.angle_gamma   90.00
#
_symmetry.space_group_name_H-M   'P 1'
#
loop_
_entity.id
_entity.type
_entity.pdbx_description
1 polymer ?
#
loop_
_entity_poly.entity_id
_entity_poly.type
_entity_poly.pdbx_seq_one_letter_code
_entity_poly.pdbx_strand_id
1 'polypeptide(L)'
;WANVTLDEAQNIKNMNTKQSKAIRRLRGTHHIALTGTPVENRLSELWAIFDFIYKGYLGSFSRFQENFIAPIERDNNDEVKEQLRRKIQPFLLRRTKQDPELQLNLPDKIEQREYCPLTEEQAVLYESYIQETMHKLETLTGFERKGLILKMLGKLKQLCNHPALYLKEPFDNAEDMIHRSEKLERLVSLGAEIVQNGEQCLIFTQYIGMGHLMQHCFSELYDIDVPFLTGSMPKQQRDHFVESFQRGDFPIFILSLKAGGTGLNLTAANHVLHADRWWNPAVENQATDRAYRIGQTQFVHVHKFMTTGTIEEKIDALLTEKQALSEQLIQSSNWLTELNDKELEDLLSFSF
;
A
#
# COMPACT_ATOMS: atom_id res chain seq x y z
N TRP A 1 26.17 12.76 -19.45
CA TRP A 1 25.32 11.86 -20.24
C TRP A 1 24.41 12.66 -21.18
N ALA A 2 24.01 12.07 -22.31
CA ALA A 2 23.00 12.67 -23.18
C ALA A 2 21.61 12.61 -22.51
N ASN A 3 21.26 11.45 -21.97
CA ASN A 3 20.00 11.25 -21.27
C ASN A 3 20.23 10.59 -19.89
N VAL A 4 19.49 11.03 -18.90
CA VAL A 4 19.42 10.43 -17.57
C VAL A 4 17.96 10.08 -17.28
N THR A 5 17.64 8.80 -17.23
CA THR A 5 16.30 8.31 -16.91
C THR A 5 16.30 7.76 -15.49
N LEU A 6 15.40 8.28 -14.66
CA LEU A 6 15.17 7.82 -13.28
C LEU A 6 13.88 7.03 -13.25
N ASP A 7 14.00 5.72 -13.04
CA ASP A 7 12.85 4.86 -12.77
C ASP A 7 12.48 4.89 -11.28
N GLU A 8 11.18 4.71 -10.98
CA GLU A 8 10.60 4.83 -9.64
C GLU A 8 11.01 6.15 -8.96
N ALA A 9 10.77 7.27 -9.67
CA ALA A 9 11.24 8.61 -9.25
C ALA A 9 10.70 9.04 -7.87
N GLN A 10 9.63 8.43 -7.36
CA GLN A 10 9.17 8.66 -5.98
C GLN A 10 10.23 8.30 -4.92
N ASN A 11 11.26 7.51 -5.26
CA ASN A 11 12.35 7.20 -4.33
C ASN A 11 13.21 8.42 -3.99
N ILE A 12 13.18 9.48 -4.79
CA ILE A 12 13.87 10.75 -4.50
C ILE A 12 12.97 11.83 -3.88
N LYS A 13 11.73 11.50 -3.56
CA LYS A 13 10.71 12.43 -3.02
C LYS A 13 11.18 13.20 -1.77
N ASN A 14 11.94 12.57 -0.91
CA ASN A 14 12.52 13.24 0.24
C ASN A 14 13.85 13.92 -0.13
N MET A 15 13.79 15.22 -0.40
CA MET A 15 14.92 16.05 -0.84
C MET A 15 16.13 16.05 0.12
N ASN A 16 15.94 15.68 1.38
CA ASN A 16 16.99 15.73 2.40
C ASN A 16 17.84 14.45 2.46
N THR A 17 17.39 13.35 1.86
CA THR A 17 18.13 12.08 1.84
C THR A 17 19.42 12.19 1.02
N LYS A 18 20.43 11.41 1.41
CA LYS A 18 21.70 11.32 0.67
C LYS A 18 21.46 10.86 -0.78
N GLN A 19 20.54 9.91 -0.98
CA GLN A 19 20.16 9.38 -2.29
C GLN A 19 19.56 10.47 -3.17
N SER A 20 18.55 11.20 -2.69
CA SER A 20 17.91 12.30 -3.44
C SER A 20 18.91 13.39 -3.82
N LYS A 21 19.78 13.79 -2.88
CA LYS A 21 20.83 14.77 -3.14
C LYS A 21 21.84 14.29 -4.18
N ALA A 22 22.23 13.04 -4.17
CA ALA A 22 23.16 12.46 -5.14
C ALA A 22 22.54 12.42 -6.55
N ILE A 23 21.31 11.90 -6.67
CA ILE A 23 20.61 11.77 -7.96
C ILE A 23 20.37 13.14 -8.60
N ARG A 24 19.93 14.16 -7.84
CA ARG A 24 19.70 15.52 -8.35
C ARG A 24 20.98 16.26 -8.74
N ARG A 25 22.17 15.71 -8.46
CA ARG A 25 23.47 16.22 -8.94
C ARG A 25 23.95 15.59 -10.24
N LEU A 26 23.30 14.54 -10.69
CA LEU A 26 23.63 13.92 -11.97
C LEU A 26 23.47 14.96 -13.10
N ARG A 27 24.45 14.97 -14.02
CA ARG A 27 24.44 15.89 -15.16
C ARG A 27 24.11 15.13 -16.44
N GLY A 28 23.09 15.60 -17.13
CA GLY A 28 22.70 15.11 -18.45
C GLY A 28 22.11 16.24 -19.26
N THR A 29 22.02 16.08 -20.57
CA THR A 29 21.35 17.04 -21.46
C THR A 29 19.83 16.96 -21.26
N HIS A 30 19.30 15.76 -21.10
CA HIS A 30 17.89 15.51 -20.84
C HIS A 30 17.72 14.64 -19.60
N HIS A 31 16.70 14.94 -18.81
CA HIS A 31 16.33 14.16 -17.63
C HIS A 31 14.87 13.71 -17.76
N ILE A 32 14.63 12.43 -17.51
CA ILE A 32 13.31 11.81 -17.57
C ILE A 32 13.06 11.12 -16.23
N ALA A 33 11.91 11.36 -15.64
CA ALA A 33 11.47 10.70 -14.43
C ALA A 33 10.27 9.80 -14.73
N LEU A 34 10.38 8.52 -14.43
CA LEU A 34 9.30 7.54 -14.55
C LEU A 34 8.75 7.25 -13.16
N THR A 35 7.44 7.36 -12.99
CA THR A 35 6.79 7.07 -11.71
C THR A 35 5.32 6.71 -11.93
N GLY A 36 4.82 5.73 -11.20
CA GLY A 36 3.38 5.45 -11.14
C GLY A 36 2.62 6.45 -10.26
N THR A 37 3.33 7.13 -9.35
CA THR A 37 2.76 8.05 -8.35
C THR A 37 3.66 9.29 -8.21
N PRO A 38 3.49 10.32 -9.06
CA PRO A 38 4.37 11.49 -9.04
C PRO A 38 4.26 12.29 -7.73
N VAL A 39 3.12 12.24 -7.08
CA VAL A 39 2.90 12.82 -5.75
C VAL A 39 2.08 11.83 -4.94
N GLU A 40 2.70 11.26 -3.91
CA GLU A 40 1.98 10.33 -3.02
C GLU A 40 1.36 11.06 -1.83
N ASN A 41 2.11 11.99 -1.23
CA ASN A 41 1.75 12.53 0.07
C ASN A 41 1.87 14.05 0.21
N ARG A 42 2.80 14.71 -0.50
CA ARG A 42 3.09 16.14 -0.32
C ARG A 42 3.57 16.81 -1.61
N LEU A 43 3.24 18.08 -1.76
CA LEU A 43 3.77 18.91 -2.86
C LEU A 43 5.29 19.04 -2.86
N SER A 44 5.94 18.90 -1.70
CA SER A 44 7.40 18.89 -1.60
C SER A 44 8.03 17.72 -2.38
N GLU A 45 7.31 16.60 -2.54
CA GLU A 45 7.76 15.45 -3.34
C GLU A 45 7.82 15.81 -4.83
N LEU A 46 6.79 16.51 -5.32
CA LEU A 46 6.73 17.04 -6.68
C LEU A 46 7.93 17.96 -6.97
N TRP A 47 8.25 18.86 -6.04
CA TRP A 47 9.40 19.76 -6.20
C TRP A 47 10.71 18.98 -6.37
N ALA A 48 10.92 17.93 -5.59
CA ALA A 48 12.14 17.12 -5.66
C ALA A 48 12.30 16.43 -7.03
N ILE A 49 11.20 15.92 -7.60
CA ILE A 49 11.19 15.30 -8.93
C ILE A 49 11.46 16.36 -10.00
N PHE A 50 10.82 17.53 -9.93
CA PHE A 50 11.04 18.62 -10.89
C PHE A 50 12.44 19.23 -10.79
N ASP A 51 13.04 19.31 -9.59
CA ASP A 51 14.43 19.76 -9.43
C ASP A 51 15.44 18.77 -10.06
N PHE A 52 15.07 17.49 -10.21
CA PHE A 52 15.83 16.53 -11.00
C PHE A 52 15.57 16.69 -12.49
N ILE A 53 14.33 16.82 -12.96
CA ILE A 53 13.98 16.91 -14.39
C ILE A 53 14.51 18.22 -14.99
N TYR A 54 14.22 19.33 -14.35
CA TYR A 54 14.60 20.66 -14.82
C TYR A 54 14.92 21.57 -13.62
N LYS A 55 16.19 21.58 -13.26
CA LYS A 55 16.67 22.30 -12.09
C LYS A 55 16.32 23.79 -12.13
N GLY A 56 15.67 24.25 -11.05
CA GLY A 56 15.27 25.66 -10.89
C GLY A 56 13.96 26.05 -11.58
N TYR A 57 13.29 25.16 -12.33
CA TYR A 57 12.02 25.47 -13.00
C TYR A 57 10.91 25.89 -12.03
N LEU A 58 10.80 25.20 -10.91
CA LEU A 58 9.86 25.54 -9.84
C LEU A 58 10.44 26.54 -8.81
N GLY A 59 11.62 27.07 -9.08
CA GLY A 59 12.34 27.97 -8.17
C GLY A 59 13.05 27.24 -7.03
N SER A 60 13.57 28.00 -6.05
CA SER A 60 14.11 27.40 -4.82
C SER A 60 13.01 26.75 -4.00
N PHE A 61 13.38 25.77 -3.17
CA PHE A 61 12.40 25.08 -2.32
C PHE A 61 11.64 26.06 -1.41
N SER A 62 12.33 27.05 -0.83
CA SER A 62 11.69 28.06 0.02
C SER A 62 10.63 28.87 -0.74
N ARG A 63 10.94 29.32 -1.97
CA ARG A 63 9.95 30.02 -2.81
C ARG A 63 8.78 29.12 -3.22
N PHE A 64 9.06 27.86 -3.52
CA PHE A 64 8.02 26.89 -3.84
C PHE A 64 7.11 26.63 -2.64
N GLN A 65 7.69 26.57 -1.45
CA GLN A 65 6.94 26.42 -0.20
C GLN A 65 6.01 27.61 0.06
N GLU A 66 6.51 28.84 -0.11
CA GLU A 66 5.72 30.06 0.09
C GLU A 66 4.62 30.24 -0.97
N ASN A 67 4.95 30.00 -2.23
CA ASN A 67 4.04 30.33 -3.34
C ASN A 67 3.03 29.21 -3.64
N PHE A 68 3.33 27.96 -3.33
CA PHE A 68 2.50 26.82 -3.70
C PHE A 68 2.15 25.92 -2.51
N ILE A 69 3.14 25.44 -1.72
CA ILE A 69 2.85 24.47 -0.66
C ILE A 69 1.92 25.08 0.41
N ALA A 70 2.32 26.23 0.96
CA ALA A 70 1.55 26.83 2.05
C ALA A 70 0.12 27.26 1.60
N PRO A 71 -0.08 27.95 0.46
CA PRO A 71 -1.42 28.30 0.01
C PRO A 71 -2.30 27.09 -0.33
N ILE A 72 -1.72 26.02 -0.89
CA ILE A 72 -2.49 24.84 -1.29
C ILE A 72 -2.77 23.93 -0.08
N GLU A 73 -1.74 23.61 0.72
CA GLU A 73 -1.90 22.64 1.81
C GLU A 73 -2.51 23.22 3.09
N ARG A 74 -2.35 24.54 3.34
CA ARG A 74 -2.91 25.20 4.53
C ARG A 74 -4.22 25.92 4.26
N ASP A 75 -4.27 26.66 3.14
CA ASP A 75 -5.35 27.57 2.85
C ASP A 75 -6.34 26.99 1.81
N ASN A 76 -6.07 25.77 1.31
CA ASN A 76 -6.84 25.06 0.27
C ASN A 76 -7.18 25.97 -0.95
N ASN A 77 -6.22 26.76 -1.40
CA ASN A 77 -6.38 27.74 -2.46
C ASN A 77 -6.39 27.09 -3.84
N ASP A 78 -7.59 26.99 -4.44
CA ASP A 78 -7.78 26.34 -5.74
C ASP A 78 -7.17 27.12 -6.92
N GLU A 79 -7.05 28.44 -6.83
CA GLU A 79 -6.41 29.23 -7.89
C GLU A 79 -4.92 28.95 -7.98
N VAL A 80 -4.23 28.89 -6.84
CA VAL A 80 -2.81 28.56 -6.76
C VAL A 80 -2.56 27.12 -7.19
N LYS A 81 -3.48 26.21 -6.85
CA LYS A 81 -3.46 24.83 -7.27
C LYS A 81 -3.55 24.71 -8.80
N GLU A 82 -4.47 25.44 -9.43
CA GLU A 82 -4.61 25.45 -10.89
C GLU A 82 -3.42 26.13 -11.58
N GLN A 83 -2.82 27.16 -10.99
CA GLN A 83 -1.58 27.75 -11.49
C GLN A 83 -0.43 26.73 -11.49
N LEU A 84 -0.26 25.97 -10.41
CA LEU A 84 0.75 24.93 -10.33
C LEU A 84 0.49 23.85 -11.39
N ARG A 85 -0.77 23.40 -11.52
CA ARG A 85 -1.17 22.41 -12.52
C ARG A 85 -0.79 22.83 -13.93
N ARG A 86 -1.15 24.05 -14.36
CA ARG A 86 -0.79 24.60 -15.69
C ARG A 86 0.72 24.67 -15.90
N LYS A 87 1.46 24.96 -14.84
CA LYS A 87 2.92 25.04 -14.89
C LYS A 87 3.58 23.69 -15.10
N ILE A 88 3.08 22.61 -14.50
CA ILE A 88 3.69 21.28 -14.59
C ILE A 88 3.15 20.44 -15.76
N GLN A 89 1.94 20.69 -16.21
CA GLN A 89 1.25 19.91 -17.24
C GLN A 89 2.05 19.70 -18.54
N PRO A 90 2.81 20.68 -19.09
CA PRO A 90 3.60 20.48 -20.29
C PRO A 90 4.71 19.44 -20.17
N PHE A 91 5.10 19.09 -18.95
CA PHE A 91 6.16 18.12 -18.65
C PHE A 91 5.62 16.76 -18.23
N LEU A 92 4.29 16.60 -18.14
CA LEU A 92 3.64 15.38 -17.68
C LEU A 92 3.03 14.61 -18.84
N LEU A 93 3.44 13.36 -18.98
CA LEU A 93 2.77 12.40 -19.84
C LEU A 93 2.20 11.29 -18.94
N ARG A 94 0.88 11.25 -18.80
CA ARG A 94 0.18 10.20 -18.04
C ARG A 94 -0.58 9.31 -19.01
N ARG A 95 -0.27 8.01 -18.96
CA ARG A 95 -1.01 6.97 -19.66
C ARG A 95 -1.52 5.96 -18.67
N THR A 96 -2.73 5.48 -18.89
CA THR A 96 -3.33 4.40 -18.09
C THR A 96 -3.41 3.14 -18.93
N LYS A 97 -3.48 1.96 -18.29
CA LYS A 97 -3.64 0.68 -18.99
C LYS A 97 -4.96 0.59 -19.75
N GLN A 98 -5.94 1.41 -19.42
CA GLN A 98 -7.26 1.49 -20.08
C GLN A 98 -7.28 2.51 -21.23
N ASP A 99 -6.18 3.17 -21.51
CA ASP A 99 -6.08 4.14 -22.60
C ASP A 99 -6.24 3.42 -23.96
N PRO A 100 -7.30 3.72 -24.74
CA PRO A 100 -7.57 3.05 -26.01
C PRO A 100 -6.44 3.20 -27.04
N GLU A 101 -5.66 4.29 -26.94
CA GLU A 101 -4.54 4.51 -27.85
C GLU A 101 -3.39 3.52 -27.67
N LEU A 102 -3.29 2.89 -26.49
CA LEU A 102 -2.21 1.94 -26.18
C LEU A 102 -2.48 0.54 -26.76
N GLN A 103 -3.71 0.22 -27.16
CA GLN A 103 -4.11 -1.09 -27.68
C GLN A 103 -3.54 -2.27 -26.87
N LEU A 104 -3.46 -2.11 -25.55
CA LEU A 104 -3.03 -3.16 -24.64
C LEU A 104 -4.16 -4.18 -24.53
N ASN A 105 -3.98 -5.36 -25.15
CA ASN A 105 -4.92 -6.48 -25.02
C ASN A 105 -4.76 -7.14 -23.64
N LEU A 106 -5.03 -6.37 -22.58
CA LEU A 106 -5.08 -6.93 -21.22
C LEU A 106 -6.47 -7.55 -21.00
N PRO A 107 -6.54 -8.72 -20.34
CA PRO A 107 -7.81 -9.30 -19.92
C PRO A 107 -8.51 -8.39 -18.90
N ASP A 108 -9.78 -8.67 -18.62
CA ASP A 108 -10.49 -7.93 -17.59
C ASP A 108 -9.92 -8.21 -16.19
N LYS A 109 -10.10 -7.23 -15.31
CA LYS A 109 -9.75 -7.30 -13.90
C LYS A 109 -11.00 -7.08 -13.07
N ILE A 110 -11.28 -8.01 -12.17
CA ILE A 110 -12.42 -7.93 -11.26
C ILE A 110 -11.87 -7.71 -9.84
N GLU A 111 -12.32 -6.65 -9.17
CA GLU A 111 -11.98 -6.36 -7.79
C GLU A 111 -13.18 -6.58 -6.89
N GLN A 112 -13.02 -7.38 -5.85
CA GLN A 112 -14.05 -7.61 -4.85
C GLN A 112 -13.51 -7.43 -3.44
N ARG A 113 -14.42 -7.04 -2.54
CA ARG A 113 -14.13 -6.86 -1.12
C ARG A 113 -14.58 -8.10 -0.37
N GLU A 114 -13.68 -8.66 0.43
CA GLU A 114 -13.93 -9.78 1.33
C GLU A 114 -14.12 -9.21 2.74
N TYR A 115 -15.36 -9.19 3.20
CA TYR A 115 -15.73 -8.66 4.51
C TYR A 115 -15.69 -9.79 5.54
N CYS A 116 -14.87 -9.62 6.59
CA CYS A 116 -14.67 -10.61 7.65
C CYS A 116 -15.01 -9.96 9.00
N PRO A 117 -15.94 -10.50 9.79
CA PRO A 117 -16.20 -9.99 11.13
C PRO A 117 -15.03 -10.25 12.07
N LEU A 118 -14.96 -9.49 13.17
CA LEU A 118 -14.08 -9.82 14.29
C LEU A 118 -14.63 -11.04 15.03
N THR A 119 -13.73 -11.91 15.51
CA THR A 119 -14.10 -12.88 16.55
C THR A 119 -14.37 -12.16 17.87
N GLU A 120 -15.03 -12.83 18.82
CA GLU A 120 -15.29 -12.27 20.15
C GLU A 120 -13.98 -11.85 20.85
N GLU A 121 -12.95 -12.69 20.76
CA GLU A 121 -11.61 -12.39 21.29
C GLU A 121 -11.04 -11.09 20.67
N GLN A 122 -11.11 -10.99 19.34
CA GLN A 122 -10.61 -9.79 18.63
C GLN A 122 -11.39 -8.54 19.03
N ALA A 123 -12.72 -8.63 19.14
CA ALA A 123 -13.58 -7.49 19.49
C ALA A 123 -13.25 -6.94 20.89
N VAL A 124 -13.12 -7.84 21.88
CA VAL A 124 -12.74 -7.46 23.27
C VAL A 124 -11.36 -6.78 23.30
N LEU A 125 -10.37 -7.36 22.63
CA LEU A 125 -9.03 -6.80 22.58
C LEU A 125 -9.00 -5.46 21.84
N TYR A 126 -9.77 -5.34 20.77
CA TYR A 126 -9.86 -4.13 19.94
C TYR A 126 -10.42 -2.96 20.75
N GLU A 127 -11.55 -3.17 21.42
CA GLU A 127 -12.20 -2.16 22.22
C GLU A 127 -11.36 -1.76 23.44
N SER A 128 -10.82 -2.74 24.18
CA SER A 128 -9.95 -2.49 25.33
C SER A 128 -8.73 -1.65 24.95
N TYR A 129 -8.11 -1.95 23.79
CA TYR A 129 -6.94 -1.21 23.33
C TYR A 129 -7.28 0.23 22.92
N ILE A 130 -8.44 0.46 22.30
CA ILE A 130 -8.91 1.81 21.98
C ILE A 130 -9.10 2.60 23.27
N GLN A 131 -9.86 2.09 24.23
CA GLN A 131 -10.15 2.78 25.48
C GLN A 131 -8.86 3.16 26.23
N GLU A 132 -7.92 2.23 26.38
CA GLU A 132 -6.63 2.48 27.02
C GLU A 132 -5.83 3.56 26.28
N THR A 133 -5.84 3.54 24.94
CA THR A 133 -5.02 4.46 24.16
C THR A 133 -5.66 5.85 24.10
N MET A 134 -6.99 5.96 24.00
CA MET A 134 -7.69 7.25 24.02
C MET A 134 -7.44 8.00 25.32
N HIS A 135 -7.51 7.31 26.47
CA HIS A 135 -7.18 7.93 27.75
C HIS A 135 -5.74 8.50 27.80
N LYS A 136 -4.77 7.83 27.18
CA LYS A 136 -3.39 8.32 27.06
C LYS A 136 -3.29 9.53 26.14
N LEU A 137 -4.09 9.58 25.07
CA LEU A 137 -4.08 10.68 24.10
C LEU A 137 -4.58 12.00 24.68
N GLU A 138 -5.46 11.98 25.68
CA GLU A 138 -5.95 13.18 26.38
C GLU A 138 -4.82 14.01 27.01
N THR A 139 -3.74 13.35 27.43
CA THR A 139 -2.61 13.99 28.11
C THR A 139 -1.47 14.38 27.19
N LEU A 140 -1.51 13.97 25.93
CA LEU A 140 -0.41 14.14 24.97
C LEU A 140 -0.72 15.22 23.93
N THR A 141 0.32 15.94 23.51
CA THR A 141 0.21 16.99 22.48
C THR A 141 1.33 16.87 21.45
N GLY A 142 1.16 17.54 20.31
CA GLY A 142 2.20 17.69 19.31
C GLY A 142 2.73 16.38 18.74
N PHE A 143 4.04 16.20 18.78
CA PHE A 143 4.72 15.06 18.15
C PHE A 143 4.44 13.73 18.86
N GLU A 144 4.34 13.74 20.18
CA GLU A 144 4.08 12.53 20.98
C GLU A 144 2.69 11.98 20.70
N ARG A 145 1.68 12.86 20.64
CA ARG A 145 0.31 12.50 20.26
C ARG A 145 0.26 11.86 18.87
N LYS A 146 0.89 12.47 17.87
CA LYS A 146 0.98 11.91 16.52
C LYS A 146 1.67 10.54 16.49
N GLY A 147 2.73 10.35 17.25
CA GLY A 147 3.43 9.08 17.38
C GLY A 147 2.56 7.98 18.00
N LEU A 148 1.78 8.32 19.03
CA LEU A 148 0.87 7.37 19.66
C LEU A 148 -0.28 6.96 18.74
N ILE A 149 -0.87 7.91 17.99
CA ILE A 149 -1.90 7.62 16.99
C ILE A 149 -1.39 6.63 15.94
N LEU A 150 -0.23 6.88 15.33
CA LEU A 150 0.35 5.97 14.34
C LEU A 150 0.62 4.57 14.90
N LYS A 151 1.10 4.50 16.15
CA LYS A 151 1.31 3.23 16.86
C LYS A 151 -0.01 2.49 17.08
N MET A 152 -1.04 3.21 17.51
CA MET A 152 -2.38 2.66 17.74
C MET A 152 -2.97 2.08 16.46
N LEU A 153 -2.96 2.84 15.36
CA LEU A 153 -3.45 2.38 14.07
C LEU A 153 -2.74 1.11 13.60
N GLY A 154 -1.41 1.06 13.77
CA GLY A 154 -0.63 -0.13 13.42
C GLY A 154 -0.98 -1.35 14.27
N LYS A 155 -1.30 -1.16 15.55
CA LYS A 155 -1.71 -2.23 16.47
C LYS A 155 -3.12 -2.72 16.18
N LEU A 156 -4.06 -1.82 15.94
CA LEU A 156 -5.43 -2.18 15.57
C LEU A 156 -5.47 -3.00 14.26
N LYS A 157 -4.67 -2.64 13.26
CA LYS A 157 -4.55 -3.43 12.03
C LYS A 157 -3.94 -4.82 12.26
N GLN A 158 -2.94 -4.96 13.14
CA GLN A 158 -2.43 -6.28 13.52
C GLN A 158 -3.51 -7.11 14.18
N LEU A 159 -4.31 -6.51 15.05
CA LEU A 159 -5.43 -7.16 15.72
C LEU A 159 -6.54 -7.57 14.76
N CYS A 160 -6.87 -6.71 13.77
CA CYS A 160 -7.79 -7.05 12.69
C CYS A 160 -7.30 -8.24 11.85
N ASN A 161 -6.00 -8.44 11.74
CA ASN A 161 -5.45 -9.60 11.04
C ASN A 161 -5.52 -10.86 11.92
N HIS A 162 -4.96 -10.80 13.14
CA HIS A 162 -4.98 -11.94 14.07
C HIS A 162 -4.57 -11.51 15.49
N PRO A 163 -5.23 -12.03 16.57
CA PRO A 163 -4.88 -11.71 17.96
C PRO A 163 -3.41 -11.99 18.30
N ALA A 164 -2.86 -13.14 17.87
CA ALA A 164 -1.49 -13.52 18.17
C ALA A 164 -0.44 -12.51 17.66
N LEU A 165 -0.73 -11.76 16.58
CA LEU A 165 0.17 -10.70 16.08
C LEU A 165 0.22 -9.51 17.04
N TYR A 166 -0.91 -9.17 17.64
CA TYR A 166 -1.02 -8.10 18.62
C TYR A 166 -0.40 -8.50 19.96
N LEU A 167 -0.72 -9.69 20.44
CA LEU A 167 -0.25 -10.26 21.71
C LEU A 167 1.21 -10.72 21.63
N LYS A 168 1.74 -10.91 20.42
CA LYS A 168 3.08 -11.47 20.14
C LYS A 168 3.23 -12.90 20.65
N GLU A 169 2.19 -13.68 20.49
CA GLU A 169 2.19 -15.10 20.84
C GLU A 169 2.93 -15.93 19.78
N PRO A 170 3.51 -17.08 20.15
CA PRO A 170 3.97 -18.05 19.18
C PRO A 170 2.77 -18.61 18.41
N PHE A 171 3.03 -19.16 17.23
CA PHE A 171 2.00 -19.86 16.45
C PHE A 171 1.97 -21.31 16.92
N ASP A 172 0.85 -21.67 17.51
CA ASP A 172 0.56 -23.04 17.98
C ASP A 172 -0.09 -23.86 16.84
N ASN A 173 -0.95 -24.80 17.19
CA ASN A 173 -1.70 -25.61 16.24
C ASN A 173 -2.47 -24.73 15.23
N ALA A 174 -2.36 -25.03 13.95
CA ALA A 174 -2.96 -24.21 12.89
C ALA A 174 -4.49 -24.19 12.94
N GLU A 175 -5.16 -25.28 13.41
CA GLU A 175 -6.61 -25.31 13.61
C GLU A 175 -7.04 -24.29 14.68
N ASP A 176 -6.32 -24.22 15.79
CA ASP A 176 -6.60 -23.24 16.84
C ASP A 176 -6.35 -21.81 16.36
N MET A 177 -5.26 -21.60 15.60
CA MET A 177 -4.95 -20.29 15.04
C MET A 177 -6.02 -19.80 14.07
N ILE A 178 -6.50 -20.66 13.17
CA ILE A 178 -7.43 -20.24 12.12
C ILE A 178 -8.77 -19.79 12.70
N HIS A 179 -9.26 -20.43 13.77
CA HIS A 179 -10.52 -20.10 14.43
C HIS A 179 -10.49 -18.81 15.25
N ARG A 180 -9.32 -18.24 15.50
CA ARG A 180 -9.16 -16.95 16.19
C ARG A 180 -9.29 -15.74 15.28
N SER A 181 -9.43 -15.93 13.94
CA SER A 181 -9.60 -14.84 12.98
C SER A 181 -10.35 -15.30 11.73
N GLU A 182 -11.59 -14.83 11.59
CA GLU A 182 -12.40 -15.05 10.37
C GLU A 182 -11.68 -14.60 9.09
N LYS A 183 -10.87 -13.54 9.19
CA LYS A 183 -10.05 -13.06 8.06
C LYS A 183 -8.99 -14.08 7.67
N LEU A 184 -8.28 -14.67 8.64
CA LEU A 184 -7.28 -15.70 8.38
C LEU A 184 -7.95 -16.94 7.79
N GLU A 185 -9.06 -17.38 8.37
CA GLU A 185 -9.83 -18.55 7.90
C GLU A 185 -10.28 -18.35 6.46
N ARG A 186 -10.94 -17.24 6.15
CA ARG A 186 -11.42 -16.93 4.81
C ARG A 186 -10.29 -16.83 3.79
N LEU A 187 -9.17 -16.21 4.17
CA LEU A 187 -8.02 -16.03 3.30
C LEU A 187 -7.34 -17.35 2.96
N VAL A 188 -7.12 -18.21 3.97
CA VAL A 188 -6.47 -19.51 3.78
C VAL A 188 -7.38 -20.46 3.01
N SER A 189 -8.67 -20.47 3.32
CA SER A 189 -9.67 -21.29 2.61
C SER A 189 -9.77 -20.89 1.14
N LEU A 190 -9.84 -19.58 0.84
CA LEU A 190 -9.87 -19.10 -0.54
C LEU A 190 -8.57 -19.45 -1.30
N GLY A 191 -7.42 -19.31 -0.65
CA GLY A 191 -6.14 -19.70 -1.25
C GLY A 191 -6.09 -21.19 -1.60
N ALA A 192 -6.58 -22.05 -0.70
CA ALA A 192 -6.67 -23.49 -0.94
C ALA A 192 -7.66 -23.83 -2.07
N GLU A 193 -8.81 -23.14 -2.14
CA GLU A 193 -9.79 -23.29 -3.22
C GLU A 193 -9.18 -22.93 -4.60
N ILE A 194 -8.44 -21.84 -4.68
CA ILE A 194 -7.73 -21.42 -5.90
C ILE A 194 -6.77 -22.52 -6.36
N VAL A 195 -6.02 -23.10 -5.44
CA VAL A 195 -5.08 -24.19 -5.74
C VAL A 195 -5.81 -25.44 -6.22
N GLN A 196 -6.92 -25.81 -5.60
CA GLN A 196 -7.75 -26.94 -6.02
C GLN A 196 -8.31 -26.76 -7.43
N ASN A 197 -8.56 -25.52 -7.85
CA ASN A 197 -9.00 -25.20 -9.21
C ASN A 197 -7.84 -25.19 -10.23
N GLY A 198 -6.59 -25.47 -9.81
CA GLY A 198 -5.42 -25.45 -10.66
C GLY A 198 -4.93 -24.05 -11.03
N GLU A 199 -5.32 -23.06 -10.24
CA GLU A 199 -4.97 -21.64 -10.45
C GLU A 199 -3.85 -21.19 -9.49
N GLN A 200 -3.25 -20.04 -9.77
CA GLN A 200 -2.14 -19.50 -8.97
C GLN A 200 -2.51 -18.15 -8.36
N CYS A 201 -2.08 -17.92 -7.12
CA CYS A 201 -2.35 -16.65 -6.46
C CYS A 201 -1.12 -16.01 -5.82
N LEU A 202 -1.16 -14.67 -5.75
CA LEU A 202 -0.28 -13.82 -4.96
C LEU A 202 -1.03 -13.37 -3.70
N ILE A 203 -0.38 -13.44 -2.55
CA ILE A 203 -0.92 -12.91 -1.30
C ILE A 203 -0.01 -11.81 -0.79
N PHE A 204 -0.54 -10.60 -0.67
CA PHE A 204 0.19 -9.44 -0.17
C PHE A 204 -0.18 -9.12 1.27
N THR A 205 0.82 -8.89 2.11
CA THR A 205 0.64 -8.42 3.48
C THR A 205 1.69 -7.38 3.88
N GLN A 206 1.33 -6.49 4.81
CA GLN A 206 2.24 -5.53 5.43
C GLN A 206 3.05 -6.16 6.57
N TYR A 207 2.51 -7.21 7.19
CA TYR A 207 3.01 -7.76 8.43
C TYR A 207 3.72 -9.09 8.20
N ILE A 208 5.01 -9.10 8.53
CA ILE A 208 5.83 -10.33 8.39
C ILE A 208 5.25 -11.49 9.21
N GLY A 209 4.78 -11.19 10.44
CA GLY A 209 4.11 -12.22 11.25
C GLY A 209 2.87 -12.81 10.59
N MET A 210 2.06 -11.99 9.89
CA MET A 210 0.90 -12.51 9.13
C MET A 210 1.34 -13.44 7.99
N GLY A 211 2.43 -13.08 7.28
CA GLY A 211 3.00 -13.94 6.25
C GLY A 211 3.41 -15.31 6.79
N HIS A 212 4.10 -15.35 7.92
CA HIS A 212 4.51 -16.61 8.56
C HIS A 212 3.33 -17.40 9.10
N LEU A 213 2.32 -16.73 9.66
CA LEU A 213 1.08 -17.39 10.13
C LEU A 213 0.33 -18.05 8.97
N MET A 214 0.21 -17.36 7.83
CA MET A 214 -0.38 -17.95 6.62
C MET A 214 0.42 -19.16 6.12
N GLN A 215 1.77 -19.08 6.07
CA GLN A 215 2.63 -20.22 5.71
C GLN A 215 2.35 -21.43 6.62
N HIS A 216 2.29 -21.19 7.91
CA HIS A 216 2.00 -22.23 8.90
C HIS A 216 0.63 -22.90 8.66
N CYS A 217 -0.43 -22.11 8.47
CA CYS A 217 -1.77 -22.63 8.20
C CYS A 217 -1.86 -23.38 6.86
N PHE A 218 -1.27 -22.86 5.78
CA PHE A 218 -1.28 -23.56 4.50
C PHE A 218 -0.55 -24.90 4.56
N SER A 219 0.60 -24.94 5.24
CA SER A 219 1.38 -26.17 5.40
C SER A 219 0.67 -27.20 6.23
N GLU A 220 0.15 -26.83 7.42
CA GLU A 220 -0.44 -27.82 8.34
C GLU A 220 -1.84 -28.27 7.95
N LEU A 221 -2.68 -27.37 7.41
CA LEU A 221 -4.08 -27.69 7.11
C LEU A 221 -4.28 -28.24 5.69
N TYR A 222 -3.42 -27.86 4.74
CA TYR A 222 -3.62 -28.18 3.33
C TYR A 222 -2.43 -28.85 2.66
N ASP A 223 -1.33 -29.09 3.38
CA ASP A 223 -0.07 -29.64 2.84
C ASP A 223 0.47 -28.83 1.64
N ILE A 224 0.31 -27.49 1.70
CA ILE A 224 0.76 -26.56 0.66
C ILE A 224 1.98 -25.80 1.19
N ASP A 225 3.15 -26.03 0.57
CA ASP A 225 4.34 -25.21 0.86
C ASP A 225 4.25 -23.87 0.13
N VAL A 226 4.29 -22.79 0.90
CA VAL A 226 4.11 -21.43 0.39
C VAL A 226 5.35 -20.58 0.64
N PRO A 227 6.13 -20.26 -0.38
CA PRO A 227 7.24 -19.33 -0.24
C PRO A 227 6.80 -17.93 0.17
N PHE A 228 7.61 -17.27 1.00
CA PHE A 228 7.35 -15.90 1.45
C PHE A 228 8.51 -14.96 1.10
N LEU A 229 8.25 -14.02 0.21
CA LEU A 229 9.22 -13.02 -0.22
C LEU A 229 9.18 -11.78 0.68
N THR A 230 10.28 -11.55 1.39
CA THR A 230 10.43 -10.40 2.28
C THR A 230 11.48 -9.41 1.77
N GLY A 231 11.44 -8.17 2.28
CA GLY A 231 12.40 -7.13 1.87
C GLY A 231 13.85 -7.40 2.25
N SER A 232 14.11 -8.33 3.19
CA SER A 232 15.46 -8.74 3.62
C SER A 232 16.06 -9.85 2.77
N MET A 233 15.28 -10.46 1.87
CA MET A 233 15.73 -11.57 1.05
C MET A 233 16.79 -11.14 0.03
N PRO A 234 17.92 -11.90 -0.13
CA PRO A 234 18.92 -11.64 -1.13
C PRO A 234 18.36 -11.67 -2.55
N LYS A 235 18.92 -10.84 -3.44
CA LYS A 235 18.44 -10.72 -4.84
C LYS A 235 18.41 -12.06 -5.57
N GLN A 236 19.47 -12.87 -5.47
CA GLN A 236 19.57 -14.17 -6.16
C GLN A 236 18.43 -15.12 -5.74
N GLN A 237 18.11 -15.19 -4.44
CA GLN A 237 17.03 -16.03 -3.94
C GLN A 237 15.66 -15.50 -4.39
N ARG A 238 15.50 -14.17 -4.42
CA ARG A 238 14.29 -13.52 -4.95
C ARG A 238 14.07 -13.87 -6.40
N ASP A 239 15.11 -13.74 -7.24
CA ASP A 239 15.01 -14.02 -8.67
C ASP A 239 14.65 -15.50 -8.89
N HIS A 240 15.24 -16.41 -8.12
CA HIS A 240 14.92 -17.84 -8.14
C HIS A 240 13.44 -18.12 -7.81
N PHE A 241 12.89 -17.53 -6.74
CA PHE A 241 11.48 -17.72 -6.40
C PHE A 241 10.53 -17.15 -7.47
N VAL A 242 10.86 -16.02 -8.06
CA VAL A 242 10.08 -15.44 -9.15
C VAL A 242 10.06 -16.37 -10.36
N GLU A 243 11.20 -16.90 -10.77
CA GLU A 243 11.30 -17.84 -11.88
C GLU A 243 10.56 -19.15 -11.60
N SER A 244 10.68 -19.70 -10.39
CA SER A 244 9.98 -20.92 -9.98
C SER A 244 8.46 -20.72 -9.96
N PHE A 245 7.98 -19.58 -9.45
CA PHE A 245 6.56 -19.25 -9.50
C PHE A 245 6.01 -19.14 -10.92
N GLN A 246 6.76 -18.48 -11.81
CA GLN A 246 6.39 -18.33 -13.22
C GLN A 246 6.36 -19.67 -13.98
N ARG A 247 7.12 -20.68 -13.54
CA ARG A 247 7.05 -22.05 -14.08
C ARG A 247 5.93 -22.89 -13.50
N GLY A 248 5.28 -22.41 -12.40
CA GLY A 248 4.24 -23.15 -11.69
C GLY A 248 4.77 -24.18 -10.68
N ASP A 249 6.04 -24.04 -10.23
CA ASP A 249 6.64 -24.95 -9.26
C ASP A 249 5.90 -24.92 -7.90
N PHE A 250 5.20 -23.83 -7.60
CA PHE A 250 4.30 -23.69 -6.45
C PHE A 250 3.13 -22.75 -6.78
N PRO A 251 1.92 -23.00 -6.22
CA PRO A 251 0.70 -22.30 -6.63
C PRO A 251 0.43 -20.98 -5.89
N ILE A 252 0.96 -20.81 -4.69
CA ILE A 252 0.75 -19.62 -3.84
C ILE A 252 2.09 -18.96 -3.56
N PHE A 253 2.15 -17.64 -3.74
CA PHE A 253 3.32 -16.85 -3.39
C PHE A 253 2.93 -15.70 -2.46
N ILE A 254 3.44 -15.72 -1.23
CA ILE A 254 3.26 -14.62 -0.27
C ILE A 254 4.34 -13.59 -0.48
N LEU A 255 3.96 -12.31 -0.49
CA LEU A 255 4.86 -11.18 -0.66
C LEU A 255 4.62 -10.13 0.42
N SER A 256 5.69 -9.66 1.05
CA SER A 256 5.58 -8.43 1.82
C SER A 256 5.45 -7.25 0.85
N LEU A 257 4.58 -6.27 1.17
CA LEU A 257 4.34 -5.13 0.29
C LEU A 257 5.61 -4.34 -0.03
N LYS A 258 6.56 -4.27 0.89
CA LYS A 258 7.86 -3.65 0.64
C LYS A 258 8.72 -4.42 -0.38
N ALA A 259 8.62 -5.73 -0.38
CA ALA A 259 9.34 -6.58 -1.34
C ALA A 259 8.67 -6.59 -2.72
N GLY A 260 7.33 -6.54 -2.74
CA GLY A 260 6.54 -6.47 -3.98
C GLY A 260 6.72 -5.16 -4.76
N GLY A 261 7.28 -4.09 -4.14
CA GLY A 261 7.53 -2.80 -4.79
C GLY A 261 8.65 -2.77 -5.84
N THR A 262 9.37 -3.87 -6.07
CA THR A 262 10.56 -3.90 -6.94
C THR A 262 10.31 -4.58 -8.28
N GLY A 263 9.53 -3.98 -9.20
CA GLY A 263 9.49 -4.33 -10.63
C GLY A 263 9.26 -5.81 -11.01
N LEU A 264 8.76 -6.65 -10.09
CA LEU A 264 8.55 -8.07 -10.32
C LEU A 264 7.51 -8.32 -11.42
N ASN A 265 7.72 -9.34 -12.22
CA ASN A 265 6.75 -9.83 -13.19
C ASN A 265 6.22 -11.19 -12.71
N LEU A 266 4.93 -11.24 -12.33
CA LEU A 266 4.28 -12.40 -11.71
C LEU A 266 2.96 -12.72 -12.43
N THR A 267 3.00 -12.70 -13.77
CA THR A 267 1.82 -12.89 -14.64
C THR A 267 1.31 -14.34 -14.67
N ALA A 268 2.00 -15.29 -14.06
CA ALA A 268 1.48 -16.64 -13.84
C ALA A 268 0.26 -16.64 -12.88
N ALA A 269 0.19 -15.66 -11.96
CA ALA A 269 -0.96 -15.51 -11.08
C ALA A 269 -2.14 -14.86 -11.80
N ASN A 270 -3.32 -15.43 -11.61
CA ASN A 270 -4.60 -14.86 -11.98
C ASN A 270 -5.45 -14.44 -10.77
N HIS A 271 -4.99 -14.70 -9.55
CA HIS A 271 -5.57 -14.22 -8.32
C HIS A 271 -4.59 -13.38 -7.52
N VAL A 272 -5.09 -12.27 -6.95
CA VAL A 272 -4.33 -11.38 -6.06
C VAL A 272 -5.14 -11.14 -4.79
N LEU A 273 -4.61 -11.56 -3.66
CA LEU A 273 -5.22 -11.42 -2.35
C LEU A 273 -4.46 -10.37 -1.54
N HIS A 274 -5.13 -9.28 -1.16
CA HIS A 274 -4.61 -8.31 -0.23
C HIS A 274 -5.11 -8.65 1.17
N ALA A 275 -4.27 -9.29 1.99
CA ALA A 275 -4.61 -9.76 3.33
C ALA A 275 -4.96 -8.61 4.29
N ASP A 276 -4.39 -7.45 4.07
CA ASP A 276 -4.64 -6.25 4.84
C ASP A 276 -4.66 -5.00 3.96
N ARG A 277 -5.50 -4.01 4.33
CA ARG A 277 -5.65 -2.77 3.57
C ARG A 277 -4.46 -1.84 3.78
N TRP A 278 -4.01 -1.20 2.71
CA TRP A 278 -2.96 -0.20 2.77
C TRP A 278 -3.54 1.21 2.86
N TRP A 279 -2.84 2.11 3.58
CA TRP A 279 -3.24 3.52 3.70
C TRP A 279 -3.19 4.29 2.37
N ASN A 280 -2.35 3.84 1.45
CA ASN A 280 -2.19 4.41 0.13
C ASN A 280 -2.64 3.41 -0.94
N PRO A 281 -3.78 3.64 -1.61
CA PRO A 281 -4.30 2.75 -2.64
C PRO A 281 -3.32 2.52 -3.80
N ALA A 282 -2.43 3.50 -4.07
CA ALA A 282 -1.45 3.36 -5.13
C ALA A 282 -0.46 2.21 -4.86
N VAL A 283 -0.16 1.91 -3.60
CA VAL A 283 0.71 0.79 -3.22
C VAL A 283 0.00 -0.54 -3.44
N GLU A 284 -1.29 -0.66 -3.12
CA GLU A 284 -2.09 -1.85 -3.43
C GLU A 284 -2.20 -2.07 -4.95
N ASN A 285 -2.48 -1.01 -5.70
CA ASN A 285 -2.56 -1.07 -7.16
C ASN A 285 -1.22 -1.48 -7.77
N GLN A 286 -0.10 -0.94 -7.28
CA GLN A 286 1.23 -1.32 -7.71
C GLN A 286 1.53 -2.80 -7.42
N ALA A 287 1.08 -3.32 -6.27
CA ALA A 287 1.18 -4.74 -5.95
C ALA A 287 0.33 -5.61 -6.90
N THR A 288 -0.93 -5.24 -7.12
CA THR A 288 -1.81 -5.90 -8.10
C THR A 288 -1.21 -5.89 -9.51
N ASP A 289 -0.54 -4.82 -9.89
CA ASP A 289 0.11 -4.67 -11.20
C ASP A 289 1.32 -5.61 -11.42
N ARG A 290 1.69 -6.43 -10.45
CA ARG A 290 2.65 -7.52 -10.63
C ARG A 290 2.04 -8.71 -11.38
N ALA A 291 0.74 -8.98 -11.14
CA ALA A 291 -0.04 -9.99 -11.86
C ALA A 291 -0.75 -9.37 -13.09
N TYR A 292 -1.38 -8.20 -12.92
CA TYR A 292 -2.10 -7.48 -13.97
C TYR A 292 -1.16 -6.61 -14.81
N ARG A 293 -0.37 -7.26 -15.66
CA ARG A 293 0.69 -6.63 -16.45
C ARG A 293 0.67 -7.15 -17.91
N ILE A 294 1.38 -6.45 -18.80
CA ILE A 294 1.61 -6.91 -20.17
C ILE A 294 2.19 -8.33 -20.14
N GLY A 295 1.55 -9.24 -20.84
CA GLY A 295 1.84 -10.68 -20.80
C GLY A 295 0.82 -11.50 -19.99
N GLN A 296 -0.10 -10.86 -19.28
CA GLN A 296 -1.24 -11.53 -18.66
C GLN A 296 -2.25 -11.95 -19.71
N THR A 297 -2.65 -13.21 -19.68
CA THR A 297 -3.61 -13.80 -20.64
C THR A 297 -4.91 -14.25 -19.99
N GLN A 298 -4.96 -14.29 -18.67
CA GLN A 298 -6.10 -14.74 -17.89
C GLN A 298 -6.80 -13.57 -17.20
N PHE A 299 -8.10 -13.71 -16.89
CA PHE A 299 -8.80 -12.79 -16.02
C PHE A 299 -8.08 -12.68 -14.67
N VAL A 300 -7.95 -11.47 -14.15
CA VAL A 300 -7.32 -11.25 -12.84
C VAL A 300 -8.39 -10.94 -11.81
N HIS A 301 -8.49 -11.79 -10.80
CA HIS A 301 -9.35 -11.63 -9.65
C HIS A 301 -8.58 -11.01 -8.50
N VAL A 302 -9.05 -9.87 -8.01
CA VAL A 302 -8.41 -9.15 -6.89
C VAL A 302 -9.35 -9.17 -5.70
N HIS A 303 -8.89 -9.78 -4.61
CA HIS A 303 -9.61 -9.89 -3.36
C HIS A 303 -8.98 -8.96 -2.31
N LYS A 304 -9.77 -8.06 -1.76
CA LYS A 304 -9.33 -7.11 -0.74
C LYS A 304 -10.00 -7.43 0.59
N PHE A 305 -9.25 -8.01 1.51
CA PHE A 305 -9.77 -8.43 2.80
C PHE A 305 -9.89 -7.25 3.75
N MET A 306 -11.02 -7.17 4.44
CA MET A 306 -11.33 -6.13 5.41
C MET A 306 -12.09 -6.70 6.59
N THR A 307 -11.76 -6.20 7.77
CA THR A 307 -12.50 -6.54 8.98
C THR A 307 -13.63 -5.53 9.19
N THR A 308 -14.88 -6.02 9.20
CA THR A 308 -16.08 -5.21 9.33
C THR A 308 -16.18 -4.50 10.69
N GLY A 309 -16.80 -3.34 10.72
CA GLY A 309 -16.98 -2.54 11.93
C GLY A 309 -15.70 -1.92 12.48
N THR A 310 -14.57 -2.08 11.81
CA THR A 310 -13.26 -1.64 12.29
C THR A 310 -12.71 -0.46 11.50
N ILE A 311 -11.53 -0.01 11.93
CA ILE A 311 -10.75 1.01 11.22
C ILE A 311 -10.46 0.65 9.76
N GLU A 312 -10.37 -0.63 9.39
CA GLU A 312 -10.09 -1.04 8.01
C GLU A 312 -11.23 -0.69 7.07
N GLU A 313 -12.48 -0.93 7.49
CA GLU A 313 -13.66 -0.59 6.71
C GLU A 313 -13.84 0.92 6.59
N LYS A 314 -13.64 1.65 7.68
CA LYS A 314 -13.73 3.12 7.68
C LYS A 314 -12.68 3.77 6.78
N ILE A 315 -11.46 3.25 6.79
CA ILE A 315 -10.40 3.71 5.90
C ILE A 315 -10.74 3.41 4.45
N ASP A 316 -11.27 2.22 4.14
CA ASP A 316 -11.66 1.88 2.78
C ASP A 316 -12.75 2.83 2.27
N ALA A 317 -13.75 3.15 3.08
CA ALA A 317 -14.79 4.12 2.76
C ALA A 317 -14.18 5.51 2.47
N LEU A 318 -13.32 6.00 3.36
CA LEU A 318 -12.64 7.29 3.18
C LEU A 318 -11.73 7.32 1.94
N LEU A 319 -11.03 6.24 1.65
CA LEU A 319 -10.19 6.14 0.46
C LEU A 319 -11.03 6.11 -0.83
N THR A 320 -12.19 5.45 -0.79
CA THR A 320 -13.11 5.39 -1.92
C THR A 320 -13.72 6.76 -2.21
N GLU A 321 -14.19 7.46 -1.19
CA GLU A 321 -14.69 8.82 -1.29
C GLU A 321 -13.63 9.79 -1.82
N LYS A 322 -12.41 9.68 -1.31
CA LYS A 322 -11.27 10.49 -1.74
C LYS A 322 -10.78 10.16 -3.14
N GLN A 323 -10.85 8.92 -3.60
CA GLN A 323 -10.56 8.59 -5.00
C GLN A 323 -11.57 9.25 -5.95
N ALA A 324 -12.85 9.26 -5.61
CA ALA A 324 -13.88 9.96 -6.37
C ALA A 324 -13.61 11.48 -6.46
N LEU A 325 -12.99 12.08 -5.41
CA LEU A 325 -12.58 13.48 -5.39
C LEU A 325 -11.19 13.73 -5.99
N SER A 326 -10.28 12.72 -5.99
CA SER A 326 -8.85 12.86 -6.31
C SER A 326 -8.47 12.60 -7.75
N GLU A 327 -9.39 12.36 -8.67
CA GLU A 327 -9.09 12.62 -10.08
C GLU A 327 -8.63 14.08 -10.29
N GLN A 328 -8.73 14.89 -9.26
CA GLN A 328 -8.45 16.33 -9.25
C GLN A 328 -7.30 16.81 -8.36
N LEU A 329 -6.34 16.05 -7.88
CA LEU A 329 -5.12 16.56 -7.21
C LEU A 329 -4.86 16.13 -5.74
N ILE A 330 -3.63 15.59 -5.55
CA ILE A 330 -2.70 15.79 -4.42
C ILE A 330 -3.36 15.89 -3.03
N GLN A 331 -3.40 14.80 -2.30
CA GLN A 331 -3.73 14.83 -0.87
C GLN A 331 -2.60 14.24 -0.01
N SER A 332 -2.33 14.87 1.12
CA SER A 332 -1.32 14.44 2.08
C SER A 332 -1.81 13.23 2.88
N SER A 333 -0.94 12.24 3.09
CA SER A 333 -1.20 11.11 4.01
C SER A 333 -1.19 11.51 5.50
N ASN A 334 -0.98 12.77 5.81
CA ASN A 334 -0.88 13.24 7.19
C ASN A 334 -2.23 13.47 7.87
N TRP A 335 -3.34 13.41 7.13
CA TRP A 335 -4.66 13.68 7.65
C TRP A 335 -5.00 12.85 8.91
N LEU A 336 -4.56 11.58 8.97
CA LEU A 336 -4.77 10.70 10.12
C LEU A 336 -4.15 11.24 11.42
N THR A 337 -3.00 11.91 11.31
CA THR A 337 -2.29 12.46 12.47
C THR A 337 -2.75 13.87 12.84
N GLU A 338 -3.61 14.46 12.03
CA GLU A 338 -4.17 15.80 12.20
C GLU A 338 -5.61 15.77 12.72
N LEU A 339 -6.22 14.56 12.85
CA LEU A 339 -7.55 14.38 13.42
C LEU A 339 -7.64 14.93 14.85
N ASN A 340 -8.71 15.63 15.15
CA ASN A 340 -9.07 15.98 16.52
C ASN A 340 -9.62 14.75 17.27
N ASP A 341 -9.86 14.88 18.58
CA ASP A 341 -10.25 13.74 19.41
C ASP A 341 -11.58 13.13 18.97
N LYS A 342 -12.56 13.97 18.59
CA LYS A 342 -13.87 13.50 18.12
C LYS A 342 -13.77 12.78 16.77
N GLU A 343 -13.04 13.32 15.82
CA GLU A 343 -12.80 12.68 14.52
C GLU A 343 -12.04 11.36 14.68
N LEU A 344 -11.13 11.30 15.66
CA LEU A 344 -10.38 10.09 15.96
C LEU A 344 -11.30 9.05 16.63
N GLU A 345 -12.16 9.44 17.57
CA GLU A 345 -13.18 8.57 18.17
C GLU A 345 -14.13 8.01 17.12
N ASP A 346 -14.64 8.87 16.22
CA ASP A 346 -15.52 8.45 15.12
C ASP A 346 -14.83 7.46 14.17
N LEU A 347 -13.52 7.67 13.89
CA LEU A 347 -12.73 6.76 13.07
C LEU A 347 -12.49 5.42 13.75
N LEU A 348 -12.29 5.40 15.06
CA LEU A 348 -11.90 4.23 15.83
C LEU A 348 -13.09 3.47 16.41
N SER A 349 -14.26 4.13 16.56
CA SER A 349 -15.46 3.49 17.14
C SER A 349 -15.77 2.19 16.40
N PHE A 350 -16.04 1.15 17.17
CA PHE A 350 -16.56 -0.12 16.65
C PHE A 350 -18.04 0.04 16.29
N SER A 351 -18.43 -0.37 15.10
CA SER A 351 -19.82 -0.38 14.66
C SER A 351 -20.27 -1.83 14.48
N PHE A 352 -21.22 -2.27 15.29
CA PHE A 352 -21.86 -3.58 15.13
C PHE A 352 -22.72 -3.62 13.88
#